data_294996831dff8a50cb04558a5a0749fd
#
_entry.id   294996831dff8a50cb04558a5a0749fd
#
_cell.length_a   1.000
_cell.length_b   1.000
_cell.length_c   1.000
_cell.angle_alpha   90.00
_cell.angle_beta   90.00
_cell.angle_gamma   90.00
#
_symmetry.space_group_name_H-M   'P 1'
#
loop_
_entity.id
_entity.type
_entity.pdbx_description
1 polymer ?
#
loop_
_entity_poly.entity_id
_entity_poly.type
_entity_poly.pdbx_seq_one_letter_code
_entity_poly.pdbx_strand_id
1 'polypeptide(L)'
;MEIADFIFYENKLLDSERYDEWYELFAEDGVYWIPGSSQQTDPENEISIALENKLLLRLRIERLAHQRAFSLQPQVKGLRLVQNPCVLNADIKLGLIQVETNIIYSEYQADRTDIYPANVIYYLQPKQQSWEIVQKKVNLLAVDGHLPCIQLFV
;
A
#
# COMPACT_ATOMS: atom_id res chain seq x y z
N MET A 1 6.84 5.97 18.32
CA MET A 1 7.33 4.98 17.31
C MET A 1 8.14 5.73 16.27
N GLU A 2 9.34 5.27 15.97
CA GLU A 2 10.15 5.85 14.88
C GLU A 2 9.48 5.61 13.53
N ILE A 3 9.72 6.49 12.55
CA ILE A 3 9.08 6.40 11.21
C ILE A 3 9.44 5.08 10.51
N ALA A 4 10.71 4.68 10.57
CA ALA A 4 11.14 3.42 9.95
C ALA A 4 10.43 2.21 10.56
N ASP A 5 10.31 2.17 11.89
CA ASP A 5 9.60 1.09 12.60
C ASP A 5 8.12 1.05 12.21
N PHE A 6 7.49 2.21 12.01
CA PHE A 6 6.11 2.31 11.55
C PHE A 6 5.93 1.72 10.15
N ILE A 7 6.82 2.05 9.21
CA ILE A 7 6.76 1.53 7.84
C ILE A 7 7.01 0.01 7.81
N PHE A 8 7.97 -0.50 8.59
CA PHE A 8 8.19 -1.94 8.70
C PHE A 8 7.00 -2.64 9.34
N TYR A 9 6.40 -2.06 10.37
CA TYR A 9 5.19 -2.60 11.01
C TYR A 9 4.00 -2.64 10.05
N GLU A 10 3.76 -1.57 9.29
CA GLU A 10 2.72 -1.51 8.26
C GLU A 10 2.84 -2.67 7.25
N ASN A 11 4.04 -2.88 6.70
CA ASN A 11 4.29 -3.96 5.76
C ASN A 11 4.17 -5.34 6.42
N LYS A 12 4.56 -5.46 7.70
CA LYS A 12 4.41 -6.72 8.46
C LYS A 12 2.94 -7.09 8.68
N LEU A 13 2.06 -6.11 8.87
CA LEU A 13 0.62 -6.36 8.95
C LEU A 13 0.09 -6.94 7.64
N LEU A 14 0.51 -6.39 6.50
CA LEU A 14 0.15 -6.89 5.17
C LEU A 14 0.67 -8.31 4.92
N ASP A 15 1.92 -8.59 5.25
CA ASP A 15 2.51 -9.94 5.11
C ASP A 15 1.84 -10.98 6.01
N SER A 16 1.33 -10.54 7.15
CA SER A 16 0.61 -11.38 8.12
C SER A 16 -0.89 -11.42 7.86
N GLU A 17 -1.36 -10.79 6.78
CA GLU A 17 -2.78 -10.73 6.39
C GLU A 17 -3.69 -10.11 7.47
N ARG A 18 -3.12 -9.26 8.31
CA ARG A 18 -3.84 -8.53 9.37
C ARG A 18 -4.43 -7.24 8.80
N TYR A 19 -5.32 -7.37 7.82
CA TYR A 19 -5.84 -6.24 7.04
C TYR A 19 -6.71 -5.28 7.85
N ASP A 20 -7.44 -5.75 8.86
CA ASP A 20 -8.22 -4.86 9.71
C ASP A 20 -7.32 -3.91 10.51
N GLU A 21 -6.22 -4.42 11.04
CA GLU A 21 -5.25 -3.59 11.77
C GLU A 21 -4.48 -2.66 10.82
N TRP A 22 -4.16 -3.12 9.60
CA TRP A 22 -3.57 -2.29 8.56
C TRP A 22 -4.50 -1.14 8.16
N TYR A 23 -5.79 -1.39 8.01
CA TYR A 23 -6.81 -0.38 7.73
C TYR A 23 -6.84 0.73 8.79
N GLU A 24 -6.67 0.40 10.07
CA GLU A 24 -6.66 1.37 11.18
C GLU A 24 -5.42 2.28 11.19
N LEU A 25 -4.39 1.96 10.40
CA LEU A 25 -3.24 2.86 10.23
C LEU A 25 -3.55 4.07 9.35
N PHE A 26 -4.62 4.04 8.55
CA PHE A 26 -5.01 5.16 7.70
C PHE A 26 -5.78 6.23 8.48
N ALA A 27 -5.49 7.50 8.17
CA ALA A 27 -6.30 8.62 8.61
C ALA A 27 -7.74 8.51 8.08
N GLU A 28 -8.68 9.24 8.67
CA GLU A 28 -10.10 9.18 8.25
C GLU A 28 -10.28 9.52 6.76
N ASP A 29 -9.51 10.48 6.26
CA ASP A 29 -9.43 10.89 4.86
C ASP A 29 -8.27 10.23 4.09
N GLY A 30 -7.70 9.16 4.67
CA GLY A 30 -6.55 8.46 4.11
C GLY A 30 -6.83 7.79 2.77
N VAL A 31 -5.82 7.76 1.90
CA VAL A 31 -5.91 7.25 0.53
C VAL A 31 -4.80 6.27 0.22
N TYR A 32 -5.18 5.14 -0.38
CA TYR A 32 -4.28 4.18 -1.02
C TYR A 32 -4.33 4.38 -2.52
N TRP A 33 -3.19 4.69 -3.15
CA TRP A 33 -3.12 5.06 -4.55
C TRP A 33 -2.00 4.33 -5.29
N ILE A 34 -2.37 3.65 -6.37
CA ILE A 34 -1.44 3.11 -7.37
C ILE A 34 -1.71 3.83 -8.69
N PRO A 35 -0.85 4.78 -9.13
CA PRO A 35 -1.00 5.44 -10.40
C PRO A 35 -1.06 4.47 -11.59
N GLY A 36 -1.80 4.83 -12.63
CA GLY A 36 -1.95 4.03 -13.85
C GLY A 36 -0.84 4.25 -14.88
N SER A 37 0.00 5.26 -14.68
CA SER A 37 1.17 5.55 -15.52
C SER A 37 2.27 6.24 -14.71
N SER A 38 3.51 6.19 -15.18
CA SER A 38 4.64 6.91 -14.56
C SER A 38 4.52 8.43 -14.64
N GLN A 39 3.67 8.94 -15.53
CA GLN A 39 3.43 10.36 -15.74
C GLN A 39 2.26 10.91 -14.90
N GLN A 40 1.47 10.05 -14.29
CA GLN A 40 0.32 10.48 -13.50
C GLN A 40 0.77 11.18 -12.20
N THR A 41 0.49 12.48 -12.11
CA THR A 41 0.78 13.31 -10.94
C THR A 41 -0.45 13.64 -10.12
N ASP A 42 -1.64 13.56 -10.72
CA ASP A 42 -2.93 13.87 -10.11
C ASP A 42 -3.89 12.67 -10.24
N PRO A 43 -4.36 12.12 -9.11
CA PRO A 43 -5.25 10.95 -9.14
C PRO A 43 -6.61 11.24 -9.79
N GLU A 44 -7.03 12.50 -9.90
CA GLU A 44 -8.34 12.87 -10.45
C GLU A 44 -8.35 13.01 -11.98
N ASN A 45 -7.21 13.24 -12.60
CA ASN A 45 -7.12 13.56 -14.03
C ASN A 45 -6.89 12.35 -14.95
N GLU A 46 -6.51 11.21 -14.41
CA GLU A 46 -6.20 9.99 -15.17
C GLU A 46 -6.70 8.75 -14.43
N ILE A 47 -6.83 7.65 -15.18
CA ILE A 47 -7.23 6.36 -14.60
C ILE A 47 -6.07 5.78 -13.79
N SER A 48 -6.32 5.45 -12.52
CA SER A 48 -5.40 4.75 -11.64
C SER A 48 -5.60 3.24 -11.69
N ILE A 49 -4.55 2.48 -11.37
CA ILE A 49 -4.68 1.04 -11.10
C ILE A 49 -5.51 0.83 -9.83
N ALA A 50 -5.24 1.60 -8.79
CA ALA A 50 -6.05 1.66 -7.58
C ALA A 50 -6.07 3.10 -7.05
N LEU A 51 -7.25 3.56 -6.65
CA LEU A 51 -7.46 4.82 -5.93
C LEU A 51 -8.58 4.56 -4.92
N GLU A 52 -8.19 4.31 -3.68
CA GLU A 52 -9.10 3.80 -2.66
C GLU A 52 -9.03 4.66 -1.39
N ASN A 53 -10.15 5.28 -1.04
CA ASN A 53 -10.36 5.89 0.26
C ASN A 53 -10.70 4.82 1.32
N LYS A 54 -10.89 5.21 2.57
CA LYS A 54 -11.21 4.25 3.65
C LYS A 54 -12.45 3.40 3.37
N LEU A 55 -13.49 3.95 2.75
CA LEU A 55 -14.69 3.17 2.39
C LEU A 55 -14.35 2.06 1.39
N LEU A 56 -13.64 2.37 0.32
CA LEU A 56 -13.24 1.39 -0.69
C LEU A 56 -12.25 0.36 -0.15
N LEU A 57 -11.32 0.78 0.72
CA LEU A 57 -10.42 -0.14 1.43
C LEU A 57 -11.21 -1.14 2.28
N ARG A 58 -12.19 -0.68 3.04
CA ARG A 58 -13.05 -1.56 3.87
C ARG A 58 -13.79 -2.58 3.01
N LEU A 59 -14.40 -2.13 1.91
CA LEU A 59 -15.12 -3.03 0.98
C LEU A 59 -14.18 -4.07 0.36
N ARG A 60 -12.95 -3.69 0.00
CA ARG A 60 -11.96 -4.61 -0.55
C ARG A 60 -11.50 -5.65 0.47
N ILE A 61 -11.25 -5.23 1.71
CA ILE A 61 -10.88 -6.13 2.82
C ILE A 61 -11.99 -7.15 3.09
N GLU A 62 -13.24 -6.71 3.15
CA GLU A 62 -14.41 -7.60 3.32
C GLU A 62 -14.54 -8.61 2.16
N ARG A 63 -14.29 -8.17 0.93
CA ARG A 63 -14.29 -9.05 -0.25
C ARG A 63 -13.18 -10.09 -0.18
N LEU A 64 -11.97 -9.72 0.25
CA LEU A 64 -10.87 -10.66 0.45
C LEU A 64 -11.19 -11.70 1.52
N ALA A 65 -11.78 -11.29 2.64
CA ALA A 65 -12.22 -12.20 3.70
C ALA A 65 -13.29 -13.18 3.20
N HIS A 66 -14.26 -12.72 2.41
CA HIS A 66 -15.28 -13.56 1.78
C HIS A 66 -14.66 -14.57 0.80
N GLN A 67 -13.76 -14.15 -0.08
CA GLN A 67 -13.08 -15.04 -1.01
C GLN A 67 -12.29 -16.13 -0.29
N ARG A 68 -11.61 -15.82 0.81
CA ARG A 68 -10.88 -16.81 1.62
C ARG A 68 -11.78 -17.85 2.26
N ALA A 69 -12.97 -17.44 2.73
CA ALA A 69 -13.91 -18.34 3.38
C ALA A 69 -14.63 -19.29 2.39
N PHE A 70 -14.87 -18.84 1.15
CA PHE A 70 -15.79 -19.52 0.23
C PHE A 70 -15.19 -19.91 -1.12
N SER A 71 -13.97 -19.44 -1.48
CA SER A 71 -13.33 -19.82 -2.75
C SER A 71 -12.72 -21.22 -2.66
N LEU A 72 -12.90 -22.02 -3.70
CA LEU A 72 -12.20 -23.29 -3.93
C LEU A 72 -10.81 -23.10 -4.56
N GLN A 73 -10.49 -21.88 -4.99
CA GLN A 73 -9.19 -21.57 -5.61
C GLN A 73 -8.08 -21.50 -4.55
N PRO A 74 -6.81 -21.81 -4.93
CA PRO A 74 -5.68 -21.61 -4.05
C PRO A 74 -5.63 -20.16 -3.55
N GLN A 75 -5.34 -20.00 -2.25
CA GLN A 75 -5.22 -18.68 -1.63
C GLN A 75 -4.01 -17.93 -2.16
N VAL A 76 -4.17 -16.64 -2.45
CA VAL A 76 -3.07 -15.74 -2.76
C VAL A 76 -2.30 -15.40 -1.48
N LYS A 77 -0.97 -15.45 -1.56
CA LYS A 77 -0.08 -15.05 -0.48
C LYS A 77 0.85 -13.93 -0.96
N GLY A 78 1.13 -12.98 -0.10
CA GLY A 78 2.02 -11.86 -0.38
C GLY A 78 3.19 -11.80 0.58
N LEU A 79 4.33 -11.35 0.07
CA LEU A 79 5.53 -11.08 0.86
C LEU A 79 6.21 -9.82 0.34
N ARG A 80 6.72 -8.98 1.26
CA ARG A 80 7.38 -7.72 0.93
C ARG A 80 8.79 -7.69 1.47
N LEU A 81 9.72 -7.27 0.62
CA LEU A 81 11.06 -6.86 1.01
C LEU A 81 11.12 -5.34 0.97
N VAL A 82 11.32 -4.71 2.11
CA VAL A 82 11.25 -3.26 2.30
C VAL A 82 12.63 -2.69 2.54
N GLN A 83 13.04 -1.72 1.72
CA GLN A 83 14.26 -0.94 1.94
C GLN A 83 14.09 -0.02 3.16
N ASN A 84 15.20 0.34 3.82
CA ASN A 84 15.16 1.30 4.92
C ASN A 84 14.53 2.63 4.46
N PRO A 85 13.43 3.09 5.11
CA PRO A 85 12.75 4.30 4.71
C PRO A 85 13.58 5.57 4.90
N CYS A 86 13.38 6.53 4.00
CA CYS A 86 14.04 7.83 4.01
C CYS A 86 13.00 8.95 4.12
N VAL A 87 13.17 9.87 5.07
CA VAL A 87 12.37 11.08 5.14
C VAL A 87 12.84 12.05 4.06
N LEU A 88 11.95 12.39 3.11
CA LEU A 88 12.24 13.31 2.01
C LEU A 88 11.96 14.76 2.41
N ASN A 89 10.83 15.00 3.06
CA ASN A 89 10.38 16.34 3.41
C ASN A 89 9.47 16.29 4.63
N ALA A 90 9.51 17.37 5.42
CA ALA A 90 8.57 17.60 6.51
C ALA A 90 7.88 18.93 6.26
N ASP A 91 6.60 18.90 5.85
CA ASP A 91 5.81 20.11 5.72
C ASP A 91 5.24 20.51 7.09
N ILE A 92 5.98 21.39 7.75
CA ILE A 92 5.62 21.86 9.11
C ILE A 92 4.27 22.60 9.11
N LYS A 93 3.88 23.22 7.99
CA LYS A 93 2.61 23.97 7.89
C LYS A 93 1.40 23.05 7.80
N LEU A 94 1.55 21.92 7.10
CA LEU A 94 0.50 20.92 6.96
C LEU A 94 0.58 19.81 8.01
N GLY A 95 1.66 19.78 8.81
CA GLY A 95 1.90 18.70 9.77
C GLY A 95 2.16 17.33 9.13
N LEU A 96 2.51 17.31 7.84
CA LEU A 96 2.75 16.10 7.06
C LEU A 96 4.25 15.82 6.91
N ILE A 97 4.60 14.54 7.00
CA ILE A 97 5.95 14.06 6.72
C ILE A 97 5.87 13.15 5.48
N GLN A 98 6.70 13.46 4.49
CA GLN A 98 6.85 12.64 3.29
C GLN A 98 7.99 11.65 3.48
N VAL A 99 7.70 10.37 3.35
CA VAL A 99 8.66 9.26 3.51
C VAL A 99 8.68 8.42 2.26
N GLU A 100 9.86 8.04 1.81
CA GLU A 100 10.07 7.21 0.64
C GLU A 100 10.76 5.91 1.02
N THR A 101 10.34 4.82 0.39
CA THR A 101 11.04 3.53 0.43
C THR A 101 10.84 2.78 -0.87
N ASN A 102 11.75 1.85 -1.21
CA ASN A 102 11.52 0.90 -2.28
C ASN A 102 11.06 -0.43 -1.69
N ILE A 103 10.11 -1.05 -2.37
CA ILE A 103 9.53 -2.33 -1.96
C ILE A 103 9.62 -3.30 -3.13
N ILE A 104 10.03 -4.53 -2.87
CA ILE A 104 9.84 -5.66 -3.77
C ILE A 104 8.69 -6.48 -3.21
N TYR A 105 7.53 -6.36 -3.85
CA TYR A 105 6.34 -7.11 -3.48
C TYR A 105 6.21 -8.36 -4.35
N SER A 106 5.91 -9.50 -3.73
CA SER A 106 5.72 -10.77 -4.41
C SER A 106 4.36 -11.34 -4.08
N GLU A 107 3.62 -11.79 -5.09
CA GLU A 107 2.38 -12.58 -4.95
C GLU A 107 2.60 -14.01 -5.41
N TYR A 108 2.17 -14.96 -4.62
CA TYR A 108 2.20 -16.38 -4.93
C TYR A 108 0.80 -16.98 -4.95
N GLN A 109 0.46 -17.67 -6.04
CA GLN A 109 -0.78 -18.41 -6.16
C GLN A 109 -0.60 -19.55 -7.18
N ALA A 110 -1.06 -20.76 -6.85
CA ALA A 110 -1.11 -21.90 -7.78
C ALA A 110 0.23 -22.15 -8.50
N ASP A 111 1.34 -22.22 -7.73
CA ASP A 111 2.71 -22.45 -8.21
C ASP A 111 3.29 -21.34 -9.10
N ARG A 112 2.63 -20.19 -9.17
CA ARG A 112 3.11 -19.00 -9.87
C ARG A 112 3.45 -17.91 -8.88
N THR A 113 4.62 -17.29 -9.06
CA THR A 113 5.04 -16.08 -8.34
C THR A 113 5.15 -14.91 -9.31
N ASP A 114 4.45 -13.82 -9.05
CA ASP A 114 4.61 -12.55 -9.73
C ASP A 114 5.32 -11.56 -8.80
N ILE A 115 6.24 -10.76 -9.34
CA ILE A 115 7.08 -9.82 -8.59
C ILE A 115 6.79 -8.41 -9.08
N TYR A 116 6.54 -7.50 -8.13
CA TYR A 116 6.17 -6.11 -8.36
C TYR A 116 7.12 -5.17 -7.61
N PRO A 117 8.27 -4.79 -8.21
CA PRO A 117 9.09 -3.73 -7.64
C PRO A 117 8.35 -2.40 -7.68
N ALA A 118 8.43 -1.63 -6.60
CA ALA A 118 7.76 -0.35 -6.50
C ALA A 118 8.59 0.65 -5.67
N ASN A 119 8.49 1.92 -6.03
CA ASN A 119 8.84 3.03 -5.16
C ASN A 119 7.58 3.50 -4.44
N VAL A 120 7.59 3.52 -3.12
CA VAL A 120 6.43 3.88 -2.30
C VAL A 120 6.69 5.17 -1.56
N ILE A 121 5.76 6.11 -1.69
CA ILE A 121 5.78 7.39 -1.00
C ILE A 121 4.61 7.42 -0.02
N TYR A 122 4.94 7.63 1.25
CA TYR A 122 3.96 7.82 2.32
C TYR A 122 3.88 9.30 2.68
N TYR A 123 2.66 9.78 2.88
CA TYR A 123 2.39 11.03 3.56
C TYR A 123 1.81 10.68 4.93
N LEU A 124 2.58 10.98 5.97
CA LEU A 124 2.26 10.60 7.35
C LEU A 124 1.95 11.85 8.18
N GLN A 125 1.03 11.71 9.12
CA GLN A 125 0.81 12.69 10.19
C GLN A 125 0.94 12.04 11.55
N PRO A 126 1.36 12.79 12.59
CA PRO A 126 1.46 12.27 13.94
C PRO A 126 0.10 11.85 14.50
N LYS A 127 0.05 10.71 15.18
CA LYS A 127 -1.12 10.22 15.91
C LYS A 127 -0.70 9.61 17.24
N GLN A 128 -0.99 10.30 18.34
CA GLN A 128 -0.56 9.87 19.67
C GLN A 128 0.97 9.64 19.74
N GLN A 129 1.41 8.42 20.04
CA GLN A 129 2.83 8.04 20.09
C GLN A 129 3.30 7.32 18.80
N SER A 130 2.56 7.46 17.71
CA SER A 130 2.79 6.79 16.44
C SER A 130 2.45 7.72 15.26
N TRP A 131 2.13 7.15 14.12
CA TRP A 131 1.81 7.82 12.88
C TRP A 131 0.51 7.27 12.30
N GLU A 132 -0.15 8.05 11.44
CA GLU A 132 -1.21 7.55 10.57
C GLU A 132 -0.95 7.97 9.12
N ILE A 133 -1.46 7.17 8.20
CA ILE A 133 -1.24 7.31 6.76
C ILE A 133 -2.31 8.23 6.19
N VAL A 134 -1.92 9.41 5.71
CA VAL A 134 -2.77 10.30 4.93
C VAL A 134 -2.82 9.86 3.47
N GLN A 135 -1.66 9.40 2.94
CA GLN A 135 -1.62 8.80 1.62
C GLN A 135 -0.49 7.78 1.53
N LYS A 136 -0.77 6.62 0.97
CA LYS A 136 0.23 5.65 0.49
C LYS A 136 0.17 5.62 -1.03
N LYS A 137 1.19 6.16 -1.69
CA LYS A 137 1.33 6.17 -3.15
C LYS A 137 2.33 5.11 -3.58
N VAL A 138 1.88 4.14 -4.37
CA VAL A 138 2.70 3.03 -4.86
C VAL A 138 3.01 3.24 -6.33
N ASN A 139 4.25 3.62 -6.64
CA ASN A 139 4.72 3.79 -8.00
C ASN A 139 5.35 2.48 -8.48
N LEU A 140 4.58 1.67 -9.21
CA LEU A 140 5.07 0.41 -9.76
C LEU A 140 6.13 0.65 -10.83
N LEU A 141 7.25 -0.08 -10.77
CA LEU A 141 8.33 0.05 -11.74
C LEU A 141 7.86 -0.28 -13.16
N ALA A 142 7.03 -1.30 -13.33
CA ALA A 142 6.56 -1.79 -14.62
C ALA A 142 5.19 -1.22 -15.06
N VAL A 143 4.75 -0.08 -14.48
CA VAL A 143 3.40 0.46 -14.72
C VAL A 143 3.11 0.80 -16.19
N ASP A 144 4.12 1.25 -16.95
CA ASP A 144 3.97 1.60 -18.37
C ASP A 144 4.17 0.39 -19.31
N GLY A 145 4.47 -0.79 -18.77
CA GLY A 145 4.68 -2.03 -19.51
C GLY A 145 3.62 -3.07 -19.25
N HIS A 146 4.00 -4.35 -19.49
CA HIS A 146 3.15 -5.47 -19.13
C HIS A 146 3.16 -5.67 -17.61
N LEU A 147 1.99 -5.53 -17.00
CA LEU A 147 1.79 -5.66 -15.56
C LEU A 147 0.72 -6.73 -15.29
N PRO A 148 1.07 -7.88 -14.69
CA PRO A 148 0.08 -8.85 -14.23
C PRO A 148 -0.86 -8.22 -13.20
N CYS A 149 -2.08 -8.77 -13.09
CA CYS A 149 -3.07 -8.27 -12.15
C CYS A 149 -2.60 -8.46 -10.71
N ILE A 150 -2.54 -7.36 -9.94
CA ILE A 150 -2.25 -7.38 -8.50
C ILE A 150 -3.52 -7.72 -7.75
N GLN A 151 -3.51 -8.77 -6.92
CA GLN A 151 -4.70 -9.27 -6.24
C GLN A 151 -4.81 -8.76 -4.79
N LEU A 152 -3.68 -8.48 -4.14
CA LEU A 152 -3.63 -7.98 -2.77
C LEU A 152 -3.16 -6.51 -2.74
N PHE A 153 -2.83 -6.01 -1.57
CA PHE A 153 -2.24 -4.68 -1.40
C PHE A 153 -0.71 -4.73 -1.57
N VAL A 154 -0.11 -3.70 -2.16
CA VAL A 154 1.35 -3.54 -2.28
C VAL A 154 1.91 -2.83 -1.07
#